data_74aa5cc5d5a6c493c9848f1179f5480f
#
_entry.id   74aa5cc5d5a6c493c9848f1179f5480f
#
_cell.length_a   1.000
_cell.length_b   1.000
_cell.length_c   1.000
_cell.angle_alpha   90.00
_cell.angle_beta   90.00
_cell.angle_gamma   90.00
#
_symmetry.space_group_name_H-M   'P 1'
#
loop_
_entity.id
_entity.type
_entity.pdbx_description
1 polymer ?
#
loop_
_entity_poly.entity_id
_entity_poly.type
_entity_poly.pdbx_seq_one_letter_code
_entity_poly.pdbx_strand_id
1 'polypeptide(L)'
;DDLHASAGQTLAAVVGAHAALFAQTGPLKVIAAAGPVSLQAHGGPLDILADQAVTVTATDTRIDILAQQKIVLQAGRTSITLEGGNITFACPGTFTVKAGQHPFMGGEDKNALIDALPQGTVDGVRKLSFSR
;
A
#
# COMPACT_ATOMS: atom_id res chain seq x y z
N ASP A 1 -27.41 15.30 -28.92
CA ASP A 1 -27.45 16.54 -28.11
C ASP A 1 -26.37 16.48 -27.06
N ASP A 2 -25.68 17.61 -26.85
CA ASP A 2 -24.60 17.68 -25.89
C ASP A 2 -24.99 18.62 -24.74
N LEU A 3 -24.60 18.23 -23.53
CA LEU A 3 -24.73 19.07 -22.35
C LEU A 3 -23.37 19.56 -21.92
N HIS A 4 -23.16 20.85 -21.91
CA HIS A 4 -21.97 21.47 -21.40
C HIS A 4 -22.32 22.32 -20.17
N ALA A 5 -21.62 22.04 -19.07
CA ALA A 5 -21.76 22.82 -17.85
C ALA A 5 -20.43 23.46 -17.52
N SER A 6 -20.41 24.78 -17.38
CA SER A 6 -19.18 25.46 -16.98
C SER A 6 -19.47 26.47 -15.87
N ALA A 7 -18.58 26.56 -14.93
CA ALA A 7 -18.66 27.51 -13.83
C ALA A 7 -17.34 28.26 -13.74
N GLY A 8 -17.42 29.57 -13.59
CA GLY A 8 -16.22 30.39 -13.51
C GLY A 8 -15.45 30.22 -12.18
N GLN A 9 -16.10 29.74 -11.15
CA GLN A 9 -15.47 29.56 -9.85
C GLN A 9 -15.79 28.20 -9.23
N THR A 10 -17.04 27.91 -8.96
CA THR A 10 -17.39 26.69 -8.22
C THR A 10 -18.56 25.99 -8.88
N LEU A 11 -18.41 24.69 -9.08
CA LEU A 11 -19.51 23.80 -9.40
C LEU A 11 -19.61 22.78 -8.28
N ALA A 12 -20.75 22.72 -7.61
CA ALA A 12 -20.97 21.79 -6.52
C ALA A 12 -22.29 21.04 -6.74
N ALA A 13 -22.27 19.76 -6.43
CA ALA A 13 -23.45 18.91 -6.47
C ALA A 13 -23.56 18.11 -5.17
N VAL A 14 -24.70 18.21 -4.50
CA VAL A 14 -24.99 17.47 -3.29
C VAL A 14 -26.19 16.59 -3.56
N VAL A 15 -26.04 15.30 -3.33
CA VAL A 15 -27.06 14.31 -3.64
C VAL A 15 -27.37 13.53 -2.37
N GLY A 16 -28.65 13.44 -2.01
CA GLY A 16 -29.06 12.81 -0.78
C GLY A 16 -29.09 11.29 -0.80
N ALA A 17 -29.10 10.68 -1.97
CA ALA A 17 -29.17 9.23 -2.08
C ALA A 17 -28.11 8.66 -3.02
N HIS A 18 -28.24 8.87 -4.31
CA HIS A 18 -27.33 8.26 -5.27
C HIS A 18 -26.85 9.27 -6.30
N ALA A 19 -25.60 9.18 -6.65
CA ALA A 19 -25.04 9.91 -7.80
C ALA A 19 -24.29 8.89 -8.67
N ALA A 20 -24.44 8.99 -9.97
CA ALA A 20 -23.75 8.12 -10.92
C ALA A 20 -23.27 8.92 -12.11
N LEU A 21 -22.06 8.63 -12.55
CA LEU A 21 -21.51 9.12 -13.80
C LEU A 21 -21.22 7.91 -14.68
N PHE A 22 -21.78 7.89 -15.86
CA PHE A 22 -21.67 6.74 -16.74
C PHE A 22 -21.35 7.17 -18.15
N ALA A 23 -20.26 6.69 -18.70
CA ALA A 23 -19.91 6.89 -20.10
C ALA A 23 -20.04 5.55 -20.82
N GLN A 24 -20.98 5.47 -21.76
CA GLN A 24 -21.30 4.19 -22.41
C GLN A 24 -20.23 3.78 -23.41
N THR A 25 -19.68 4.72 -24.16
CA THR A 25 -18.79 4.37 -25.27
C THR A 25 -17.47 5.08 -25.23
N GLY A 26 -17.27 6.08 -24.47
CA GLY A 26 -16.02 6.85 -24.44
C GLY A 26 -15.39 6.88 -23.07
N PRO A 27 -14.31 7.61 -22.94
CA PRO A 27 -13.65 7.74 -21.64
C PRO A 27 -14.41 8.70 -20.73
N LEU A 28 -14.36 8.44 -19.44
CA LEU A 28 -14.71 9.38 -18.40
C LEU A 28 -13.42 9.96 -17.84
N LYS A 29 -13.25 11.28 -17.89
CA LYS A 29 -12.04 11.95 -17.45
C LYS A 29 -12.33 12.90 -16.30
N VAL A 30 -11.52 12.84 -15.26
CA VAL A 30 -11.53 13.78 -14.15
C VAL A 30 -10.15 14.38 -14.04
N ILE A 31 -10.03 15.67 -14.27
CA ILE A 31 -8.73 16.35 -14.37
C ILE A 31 -8.75 17.61 -13.50
N ALA A 32 -7.78 17.74 -12.63
CA ALA A 32 -7.49 18.99 -11.94
C ALA A 32 -6.19 19.54 -12.48
N ALA A 33 -6.23 20.73 -13.08
CA ALA A 33 -5.07 21.29 -13.76
C ALA A 33 -4.00 21.79 -12.81
N ALA A 34 -4.39 22.30 -11.65
CA ALA A 34 -3.44 22.91 -10.73
C ALA A 34 -3.67 22.53 -9.27
N GLY A 35 -4.78 21.92 -8.95
CA GLY A 35 -5.10 21.52 -7.58
C GLY A 35 -5.21 20.00 -7.42
N PRO A 36 -5.54 19.53 -6.23
CA PRO A 36 -5.69 18.11 -6.00
C PRO A 36 -7.01 17.57 -6.53
N VAL A 37 -7.03 16.28 -6.84
CA VAL A 37 -8.25 15.49 -6.98
C VAL A 37 -8.37 14.62 -5.73
N SER A 38 -9.47 14.73 -5.03
CA SER A 38 -9.73 13.93 -3.82
C SER A 38 -10.97 13.07 -4.04
N LEU A 39 -10.83 11.78 -3.74
CA LEU A 39 -11.91 10.82 -3.83
C LEU A 39 -11.98 10.10 -2.48
N GLN A 40 -13.10 10.23 -1.77
CA GLN A 40 -13.22 9.75 -0.41
C GLN A 40 -14.54 9.00 -0.20
N ALA A 41 -14.48 7.91 0.54
CA ALA A 41 -15.64 7.19 1.02
C ALA A 41 -15.59 7.16 2.56
N HIS A 42 -16.59 7.72 3.23
CA HIS A 42 -16.53 7.93 4.67
C HIS A 42 -17.16 6.82 5.49
N GLY A 43 -18.06 6.07 4.97
CA GLY A 43 -18.74 5.02 5.74
C GLY A 43 -18.72 3.66 5.07
N GLY A 44 -18.05 3.56 3.95
CA GLY A 44 -17.99 2.32 3.20
C GLY A 44 -16.70 2.20 2.41
N PRO A 45 -16.56 1.16 1.61
CA PRO A 45 -15.38 0.97 0.79
C PRO A 45 -15.33 1.90 -0.40
N LEU A 46 -14.15 2.13 -0.91
CA LEU A 46 -13.89 2.74 -2.20
C LEU A 46 -13.29 1.66 -3.10
N ASP A 47 -14.01 1.29 -4.16
CA ASP A 47 -13.56 0.26 -5.09
C ASP A 47 -13.16 0.87 -6.42
N ILE A 48 -12.02 0.45 -6.92
CA ILE A 48 -11.53 0.82 -8.24
C ILE A 48 -11.32 -0.46 -9.02
N LEU A 49 -12.11 -0.66 -10.08
CA LEU A 49 -12.07 -1.87 -10.88
C LEU A 49 -11.88 -1.55 -12.35
N ALA A 50 -11.07 -2.34 -13.00
CA ALA A 50 -10.87 -2.29 -14.44
C ALA A 50 -10.78 -3.71 -14.97
N ASP A 51 -11.36 -3.93 -16.13
CA ASP A 51 -11.33 -5.24 -16.77
C ASP A 51 -9.93 -5.65 -17.22
N GLN A 52 -9.15 -4.68 -17.68
CA GLN A 52 -7.82 -4.96 -18.20
C GLN A 52 -6.69 -4.46 -17.30
N ALA A 53 -6.69 -3.19 -16.96
CA ALA A 53 -5.59 -2.62 -16.21
C ALA A 53 -6.01 -1.41 -15.39
N VAL A 54 -5.39 -1.27 -14.23
CA VAL A 54 -5.40 -0.04 -13.43
C VAL A 54 -3.97 0.44 -13.33
N THR A 55 -3.74 1.68 -13.77
CA THR A 55 -2.41 2.29 -13.72
C THR A 55 -2.43 3.45 -12.74
N VAL A 56 -1.51 3.44 -11.79
CA VAL A 56 -1.32 4.52 -10.83
C VAL A 56 0.10 5.05 -10.99
N THR A 57 0.23 6.32 -11.35
CA THR A 57 1.54 6.90 -11.65
C THR A 57 1.69 8.24 -10.95
N ALA A 58 2.78 8.41 -10.23
CA ALA A 58 3.23 9.70 -9.75
C ALA A 58 4.52 10.05 -10.49
N THR A 59 4.53 11.18 -11.21
CA THR A 59 5.66 11.52 -12.07
C THR A 59 6.73 12.34 -11.38
N ASP A 60 6.47 12.85 -10.20
CA ASP A 60 7.38 13.76 -9.56
C ASP A 60 7.93 13.22 -8.24
N THR A 61 7.08 12.93 -7.28
CA THR A 61 7.58 12.59 -5.94
C THR A 61 7.33 11.14 -5.55
N ARG A 62 6.10 10.77 -5.21
CA ARG A 62 5.89 9.46 -4.60
C ARG A 62 4.43 9.01 -4.67
N ILE A 63 4.24 7.76 -4.41
CA ILE A 63 2.93 7.13 -4.17
C ILE A 63 2.96 6.60 -2.75
N ASP A 64 2.01 7.01 -1.93
CA ASP A 64 1.85 6.49 -0.58
C ASP A 64 0.64 5.54 -0.53
N ILE A 65 0.87 4.35 -0.02
CA ILE A 65 -0.19 3.37 0.23
C ILE A 65 -0.13 3.03 1.71
N LEU A 66 -1.15 3.42 2.47
CA LEU A 66 -1.16 3.27 3.91
C LEU A 66 -2.44 2.59 4.36
N ALA A 67 -2.32 1.69 5.32
CA ALA A 67 -3.44 1.06 5.98
C ALA A 67 -3.10 0.87 7.46
N GLN A 68 -4.10 0.94 8.32
CA GLN A 68 -3.87 0.74 9.75
C GLN A 68 -3.63 -0.73 10.10
N GLN A 69 -4.24 -1.63 9.38
CA GLN A 69 -4.21 -3.04 9.74
C GLN A 69 -3.48 -3.90 8.74
N LYS A 70 -3.78 -3.76 7.45
CA LYS A 70 -3.31 -4.73 6.48
C LYS A 70 -3.24 -4.15 5.08
N ILE A 71 -2.17 -4.48 4.37
CA ILE A 71 -2.02 -4.24 2.93
C ILE A 71 -1.73 -5.57 2.26
N VAL A 72 -2.48 -5.88 1.21
CA VAL A 72 -2.26 -7.08 0.39
C VAL A 72 -2.04 -6.67 -1.04
N LEU A 73 -0.94 -7.12 -1.61
CA LEU A 73 -0.64 -7.00 -3.03
C LEU A 73 -0.67 -8.41 -3.60
N GLN A 74 -1.58 -8.68 -4.52
CA GLN A 74 -1.78 -10.03 -5.02
C GLN A 74 -1.86 -10.07 -6.53
N ALA A 75 -1.18 -11.02 -7.12
CA ALA A 75 -1.25 -11.33 -8.54
C ALA A 75 -1.35 -12.84 -8.70
N GLY A 76 -2.53 -13.32 -9.07
CA GLY A 76 -2.78 -14.75 -9.17
C GLY A 76 -2.57 -15.44 -7.81
N ARG A 77 -1.59 -16.32 -7.74
CA ARG A 77 -1.28 -17.07 -6.51
C ARG A 77 -0.09 -16.53 -5.74
N THR A 78 0.45 -15.40 -6.17
CA THR A 78 1.58 -14.75 -5.51
C THR A 78 1.09 -13.53 -4.76
N SER A 79 1.54 -13.34 -3.55
CA SER A 79 1.12 -12.21 -2.73
C SER A 79 2.22 -11.68 -1.84
N ILE A 80 2.10 -10.41 -1.52
CA ILE A 80 2.87 -9.74 -0.49
C ILE A 80 1.87 -9.19 0.51
N THR A 81 2.02 -9.57 1.77
CA THR A 81 1.12 -9.14 2.84
C THR A 81 1.90 -8.40 3.91
N LEU A 82 1.42 -7.22 4.27
CA LEU A 82 1.92 -6.47 5.41
C LEU A 82 0.81 -6.44 6.45
N GLU A 83 1.05 -7.06 7.59
CA GLU A 83 0.02 -7.17 8.62
C GLU A 83 0.65 -7.30 10.00
N GLY A 84 0.22 -6.41 10.92
CA GLY A 84 0.72 -6.42 12.29
C GLY A 84 2.20 -6.23 12.37
N GLY A 85 3.10 -6.51 12.50
CA GLY A 85 4.55 -6.32 12.46
C GLY A 85 5.24 -7.22 11.44
N ASN A 86 4.48 -7.90 10.60
CA ASN A 86 5.04 -8.92 9.72
C ASN A 86 4.92 -8.55 8.25
N ILE A 87 5.89 -9.01 7.48
CA ILE A 87 5.87 -8.95 6.02
C ILE A 87 5.97 -10.39 5.52
N THR A 88 5.01 -10.81 4.73
CA THR A 88 4.97 -12.17 4.19
C THR A 88 5.00 -12.14 2.68
N PHE A 89 5.95 -12.85 2.10
CA PHE A 89 6.03 -13.11 0.68
C PHE A 89 5.59 -14.54 0.43
N ALA A 90 4.56 -14.74 -0.37
CA ALA A 90 4.05 -16.07 -0.66
C ALA A 90 3.96 -16.28 -2.17
N CYS A 91 4.62 -17.30 -2.67
CA CYS A 91 4.54 -17.67 -4.08
C CYS A 91 4.70 -19.18 -4.22
N PRO A 92 3.99 -19.81 -5.17
CA PRO A 92 4.16 -21.25 -5.41
C PRO A 92 5.41 -21.57 -6.23
N GLY A 93 6.00 -20.58 -6.85
CA GLY A 93 7.21 -20.75 -7.67
C GLY A 93 8.47 -20.25 -6.98
N THR A 94 9.31 -19.57 -7.72
CA THR A 94 10.61 -19.12 -7.24
C THR A 94 10.55 -17.66 -6.79
N PHE A 95 11.10 -17.38 -5.63
CA PHE A 95 11.30 -16.03 -5.14
C PHE A 95 12.74 -15.62 -5.41
N THR A 96 12.96 -14.67 -6.30
CA THR A 96 14.29 -14.22 -6.72
C THR A 96 14.54 -12.79 -6.28
N VAL A 97 15.63 -12.57 -5.59
CA VAL A 97 16.09 -11.25 -5.20
C VAL A 97 17.40 -10.97 -5.92
N LYS A 98 17.45 -9.88 -6.69
CA LYS A 98 18.65 -9.44 -7.39
C LYS A 98 19.07 -8.09 -6.87
N ALA A 99 20.19 -8.04 -6.23
CA ALA A 99 20.74 -6.81 -5.68
C ALA A 99 22.25 -6.92 -5.60
N GLY A 100 22.94 -5.78 -5.52
CA GLY A 100 24.38 -5.79 -5.31
C GLY A 100 24.78 -6.39 -3.97
N GLN A 101 23.93 -6.21 -2.95
CA GLN A 101 24.14 -6.78 -1.63
C GLN A 101 22.79 -7.20 -1.04
N HIS A 102 22.80 -8.20 -0.19
CA HIS A 102 21.63 -8.71 0.50
C HIS A 102 21.90 -8.81 2.00
N PRO A 103 22.05 -7.68 2.70
CA PRO A 103 22.26 -7.77 4.13
C PRO A 103 20.94 -8.13 4.84
N PHE A 104 20.96 -9.22 5.57
CA PHE A 104 19.88 -9.59 6.47
C PHE A 104 20.35 -9.33 7.89
N MET A 105 19.73 -8.38 8.53
CA MET A 105 20.10 -7.96 9.88
C MET A 105 19.00 -8.40 10.84
N GLY A 106 19.32 -8.39 12.13
CA GLY A 106 18.32 -8.70 13.14
C GLY A 106 17.16 -7.72 13.11
N GLY A 107 16.02 -8.16 13.56
CA GLY A 107 14.84 -7.31 13.62
C GLY A 107 15.09 -6.08 14.48
N GLU A 108 14.49 -4.98 14.07
CA GLU A 108 14.55 -3.76 14.82
C GLU A 108 13.17 -3.39 15.30
N ASP A 109 13.04 -3.21 16.57
CA ASP A 109 11.81 -2.77 17.19
C ASP A 109 12.10 -1.54 18.04
N LYS A 110 11.40 -0.47 17.76
CA LYS A 110 11.61 0.77 18.50
C LYS A 110 11.19 0.68 19.95
N ASN A 111 10.37 -0.28 20.26
CA ASN A 111 9.95 -0.49 21.63
C ASN A 111 10.72 -1.59 22.33
N ALA A 112 11.76 -2.08 21.70
CA ALA A 112 12.46 -3.20 22.24
C ALA A 112 13.25 -2.81 23.46
N LEU A 113 12.88 -3.31 24.57
CA LEU A 113 13.63 -3.26 25.79
C LEU A 113 14.35 -4.57 26.04
N ILE A 114 14.86 -5.11 24.99
CA ILE A 114 15.41 -6.45 25.04
C ILE A 114 16.76 -6.47 25.67
N ASP A 115 17.28 -5.34 25.96
CA ASP A 115 18.52 -5.28 26.68
C ASP A 115 18.52 -6.07 27.97
N ALA A 116 17.37 -6.46 28.39
CA ALA A 116 17.31 -7.32 29.56
C ALA A 116 17.77 -8.73 29.29
N LEU A 117 17.99 -9.12 28.09
CA LEU A 117 18.52 -10.42 27.84
C LEU A 117 19.91 -10.48 28.40
N PRO A 118 20.09 -11.31 29.35
CA PRO A 118 21.42 -11.49 29.83
C PRO A 118 22.18 -12.14 28.75
N GLN A 119 23.03 -11.64 28.55
CA GLN A 119 23.78 -12.25 27.66
C GLN A 119 24.62 -13.24 28.21
N GLY A 120 24.59 -13.66 28.57
CA GLY A 120 25.17 -14.37 28.79
C GLY A 120 25.17 -15.13 28.72
N THR A 121 25.40 -15.40 28.79
CA THR A 121 25.50 -15.89 28.65
C THR A 121 25.46 -16.50 28.15
N VAL A 122 25.74 -16.81 27.92
CA VAL A 122 25.87 -17.12 27.17
C VAL A 122 26.49 -17.46 26.98
N ASP A 123 26.97 -17.57 27.37
CA ASP A 123 27.65 -17.60 26.94
C ASP A 123 27.74 -18.25 26.84
N GLY A 124 27.77 -18.60 26.90
CA GLY A 124 28.15 -18.73 26.22
C GLY A 124 27.99 -19.28 26.09
N VAL A 125 27.79 -19.67 26.41
CA VAL A 125 28.09 -19.64 25.98
C VAL A 125 28.33 -19.88 25.90
N ARG A 126 28.34 -19.98 26.24
CA ARG A 126 28.98 -19.93 25.92
C ARG A 126 29.10 -20.41 25.77
N LYS A 127 29.15 -20.60 26.22
CA LYS A 127 29.63 -20.79 25.90
C LYS A 127 29.44 -21.38 25.65
N LEU A 128 29.28 -21.65 26.10
CA LEU A 128 29.54 -21.80 25.64
C LEU A 128 29.78 -22.22 25.57
N SER A 129 29.85 -22.46 26.08
CA SER A 129 30.57 -22.40 25.72
C SER A 129 30.84 -22.84 25.85
N PHE A 130 30.95 -23.09 26.47
CA PHE A 130 31.65 -23.17 26.34
C PHE A 130 32.08 -23.46 26.55
N SER A 131 32.12 -23.63 27.14
CA SER A 131 32.97 -23.51 27.11
C SER A 131 33.36 -23.95 27.25
N ARG A 132 33.47 -24.15 27.78
CA ARG A 132 34.04 -24.25 27.52
C ARG A 132 34.34 -24.73 27.23
#